data_c945aa83b19d3593add3db17b4ded14f
#
_entry.id   c945aa83b19d3593add3db17b4ded14f
#
_cell.length_a   1.000
_cell.length_b   1.000
_cell.length_c   1.000
_cell.angle_alpha   90.00
_cell.angle_beta   90.00
_cell.angle_gamma   90.00
#
_symmetry.space_group_name_H-M   'P 1'
#
loop_
_entity.id
_entity.type
_entity.pdbx_description
1 polymer ?
#
loop_
_entity_poly.entity_id
_entity_poly.type
_entity_poly.pdbx_seq_one_letter_code
_entity_poly.pdbx_strand_id
1 'polypeptide(L)'
;MSIYDVFSGGNRPFDKEEWAAAKQAQRKEAYELIDNTCSEMMASGDSFRQYLDVQGRFDRYSVANAILVSAQMPEATQLKEYSKWKASRVYVNKDAQKIIILEPSKEYTREDGTKGISYNAKVVYDISETSAKDRRQEQEPKSMRELVSALIDASPVPCVPVDELELPAYYDSSQQTIFVKKGLSEEVLFVSMAKEVSAAVYDFKYNESRDASDFKSFCVAYMVNSRYGVDTRGFDFSRLPREYAEMDTQAFKGELGTMRDVLGEIQSDMYKSMEKNKPAKNKEQER
;
A
#
# COMPACT_ATOMS: atom_id res chain seq x y z
N MET A 1 -6.77 27.11 -49.99
CA MET A 1 -6.85 25.81 -49.30
C MET A 1 -7.77 24.91 -50.08
N SER A 2 -7.26 23.80 -50.58
CA SER A 2 -8.06 22.81 -51.30
C SER A 2 -8.93 22.03 -50.34
N ILE A 3 -10.15 21.65 -50.74
CA ILE A 3 -11.05 20.80 -49.94
C ILE A 3 -10.38 19.46 -49.62
N TYR A 4 -9.34 19.08 -50.36
CA TYR A 4 -8.53 17.87 -50.12
C TYR A 4 -7.55 18.01 -48.96
N ASP A 5 -7.27 19.24 -48.51
CA ASP A 5 -6.41 19.45 -47.32
C ASP A 5 -7.10 18.99 -46.01
N VAL A 6 -8.45 18.86 -46.05
CA VAL A 6 -9.26 18.33 -44.94
C VAL A 6 -9.06 16.81 -44.78
N PHE A 7 -8.73 16.11 -45.87
CA PHE A 7 -8.49 14.65 -45.82
C PHE A 7 -7.05 14.29 -45.46
N SER A 8 -6.12 15.24 -45.50
CA SER A 8 -4.72 15.04 -45.09
C SER A 8 -4.48 15.31 -43.60
N GLY A 9 -5.49 15.81 -42.88
CA GLY A 9 -5.42 16.11 -41.45
C GLY A 9 -5.91 14.97 -40.60
N GLY A 10 -5.21 13.82 -40.53
CA GLY A 10 -5.65 12.90 -39.47
C GLY A 10 -5.15 11.48 -39.38
N ASN A 11 -4.43 10.96 -40.30
CA ASN A 11 -3.83 9.63 -40.12
C ASN A 11 -2.33 9.69 -40.44
N ARG A 12 -1.54 10.21 -39.49
CA ARG A 12 -0.11 9.81 -39.52
C ARG A 12 -0.06 8.30 -39.37
N PRO A 13 0.61 7.57 -40.27
CA PRO A 13 0.78 6.14 -40.10
C PRO A 13 1.44 5.91 -38.73
N PHE A 14 1.00 4.85 -38.03
CA PHE A 14 1.58 4.46 -36.73
C PHE A 14 3.09 4.23 -36.89
N ASP A 15 3.87 5.13 -36.30
CA ASP A 15 5.33 5.00 -36.27
C ASP A 15 5.70 4.15 -35.04
N LYS A 16 6.17 2.94 -35.32
CA LYS A 16 6.58 1.98 -34.30
C LYS A 16 7.80 2.44 -33.53
N GLU A 17 8.72 3.15 -34.17
CA GLU A 17 9.96 3.63 -33.55
C GLU A 17 9.66 4.82 -32.63
N GLU A 18 8.85 5.78 -33.09
CA GLU A 18 8.38 6.91 -32.28
C GLU A 18 7.61 6.42 -31.06
N TRP A 19 6.71 5.45 -31.24
CA TRP A 19 5.97 4.84 -30.13
C TRP A 19 6.87 4.12 -29.13
N ALA A 20 7.88 3.36 -29.60
CA ALA A 20 8.81 2.66 -28.74
C ALA A 20 9.69 3.64 -27.95
N ALA A 21 10.17 4.71 -28.59
CA ALA A 21 10.94 5.77 -27.96
C ALA A 21 10.12 6.50 -26.88
N ALA A 22 8.86 6.84 -27.17
CA ALA A 22 7.96 7.45 -26.20
C ALA A 22 7.69 6.56 -24.99
N LYS A 23 7.52 5.25 -25.19
CA LYS A 23 7.37 4.28 -24.10
C LYS A 23 8.63 4.13 -23.27
N GLN A 24 9.80 4.17 -23.89
CA GLN A 24 11.08 4.15 -23.18
C GLN A 24 11.29 5.42 -22.36
N ALA A 25 10.93 6.59 -22.90
CA ALA A 25 10.99 7.86 -22.19
C ALA A 25 10.08 7.85 -20.94
N GLN A 26 8.82 7.45 -21.10
CA GLN A 26 7.87 7.33 -19.97
C GLN A 26 8.39 6.39 -18.87
N ARG A 27 9.02 5.28 -19.26
CA ARG A 27 9.61 4.35 -18.29
C ARG A 27 10.79 4.98 -17.56
N LYS A 28 11.66 5.70 -18.27
CA LYS A 28 12.80 6.40 -17.67
C LYS A 28 12.33 7.46 -16.66
N GLU A 29 11.35 8.29 -17.05
CA GLU A 29 10.72 9.29 -16.18
C GLU A 29 10.12 8.66 -14.93
N ALA A 30 9.46 7.50 -15.05
CA ALA A 30 8.90 6.79 -13.90
C ALA A 30 10.00 6.34 -12.91
N TYR A 31 11.13 5.83 -13.39
CA TYR A 31 12.24 5.44 -12.51
C TYR A 31 12.92 6.65 -11.87
N GLU A 32 13.12 7.73 -12.61
CA GLU A 32 13.66 8.99 -12.07
C GLU A 32 12.73 9.56 -10.99
N LEU A 33 11.42 9.52 -11.21
CA LEU A 33 10.43 9.95 -10.21
C LEU A 33 10.49 9.07 -8.94
N ILE A 34 10.63 7.75 -9.08
CA ILE A 34 10.78 6.84 -7.94
C ILE A 34 12.03 7.20 -7.12
N ASP A 35 13.18 7.39 -7.77
CA ASP A 35 14.43 7.65 -7.06
C ASP A 35 14.43 9.03 -6.40
N ASN A 36 13.87 10.05 -7.05
CA ASN A 36 13.70 11.40 -6.47
C ASN A 36 12.77 11.34 -5.25
N THR A 37 11.63 10.66 -5.37
CA THR A 37 10.67 10.53 -4.26
C THR A 37 11.25 9.72 -3.10
N CYS A 38 12.05 8.68 -3.37
CA CYS A 38 12.80 7.98 -2.31
C CYS A 38 13.72 8.96 -1.55
N SER A 39 14.47 9.80 -2.27
CA SER A 39 15.36 10.79 -1.65
C SER A 39 14.58 11.79 -0.79
N GLU A 40 13.42 12.24 -1.23
CA GLU A 40 12.52 13.12 -0.45
C GLU A 40 12.00 12.41 0.80
N MET A 41 11.56 11.16 0.69
CA MET A 41 11.07 10.37 1.82
C MET A 41 12.15 10.10 2.87
N MET A 42 13.40 9.87 2.46
CA MET A 42 14.53 9.69 3.38
C MET A 42 14.86 10.96 4.17
N ALA A 43 14.52 12.13 3.63
CA ALA A 43 14.81 13.44 4.22
C ALA A 43 13.62 14.07 4.96
N SER A 44 12.38 13.62 4.74
CA SER A 44 11.16 14.25 5.22
C SER A 44 10.17 13.23 5.77
N GLY A 45 9.84 13.37 7.06
CA GLY A 45 8.81 12.56 7.71
C GLY A 45 7.41 12.74 7.10
N ASP A 46 7.09 13.95 6.61
CA ASP A 46 5.81 14.21 5.95
C ASP A 46 5.72 13.47 4.61
N SER A 47 6.78 13.51 3.79
CA SER A 47 6.84 12.76 2.53
C SER A 47 6.82 11.24 2.77
N PHE A 48 7.50 10.79 3.83
CA PHE A 48 7.49 9.39 4.24
C PHE A 48 6.08 8.94 4.68
N ARG A 49 5.42 9.75 5.53
CA ARG A 49 4.04 9.50 5.95
C ARG A 49 3.06 9.45 4.78
N GLN A 50 3.19 10.40 3.83
CA GLN A 50 2.37 10.42 2.61
C GLN A 50 2.49 9.11 1.82
N TYR A 51 3.71 8.55 1.70
CA TYR A 51 3.92 7.23 1.10
C TYR A 51 3.20 6.13 1.90
N LEU A 52 3.31 6.13 3.24
CA LEU A 52 2.63 5.12 4.07
C LEU A 52 1.10 5.18 3.92
N ASP A 53 0.52 6.39 3.79
CA ASP A 53 -0.89 6.58 3.52
C ASP A 53 -1.32 5.92 2.20
N VAL A 54 -0.50 6.07 1.17
CA VAL A 54 -0.75 5.45 -0.14
C VAL A 54 -0.56 3.93 -0.07
N GLN A 55 0.56 3.45 0.51
CA GLN A 55 0.82 2.01 0.61
C GLN A 55 -0.24 1.30 1.46
N GLY A 56 -0.73 1.92 2.53
CA GLY A 56 -1.81 1.40 3.37
C GLY A 56 -3.13 1.23 2.61
N ARG A 57 -3.45 2.16 1.69
CA ARG A 57 -4.63 2.05 0.82
C ARG A 57 -4.44 1.06 -0.33
N PHE A 58 -3.23 0.99 -0.89
CA PHE A 58 -2.86 0.13 -2.02
C PHE A 58 -1.93 -1.00 -1.59
N ASP A 59 -2.35 -1.78 -0.61
CA ASP A 59 -1.59 -2.88 0.02
C ASP A 59 -1.04 -3.91 -0.98
N ARG A 60 -1.73 -4.09 -2.12
CA ARG A 60 -1.32 -5.02 -3.20
C ARG A 60 -0.36 -4.40 -4.22
N TYR A 61 -0.12 -3.10 -4.15
CA TYR A 61 0.83 -2.45 -5.05
C TYR A 61 2.26 -2.77 -4.62
N SER A 62 3.15 -2.84 -5.61
CA SER A 62 4.59 -2.87 -5.33
C SER A 62 5.01 -1.54 -4.71
N VAL A 63 6.09 -1.54 -3.93
CA VAL A 63 6.71 -0.33 -3.38
C VAL A 63 6.89 0.74 -4.46
N ALA A 64 7.44 0.37 -5.62
CA ALA A 64 7.64 1.29 -6.74
C ALA A 64 6.33 1.94 -7.21
N ASN A 65 5.24 1.19 -7.29
CA ASN A 65 3.94 1.74 -7.69
C ASN A 65 3.30 2.61 -6.61
N ALA A 66 3.45 2.25 -5.32
CA ALA A 66 2.97 3.09 -4.23
C ALA A 66 3.75 4.42 -4.19
N ILE A 67 5.06 4.41 -4.43
CA ILE A 67 5.89 5.62 -4.56
C ILE A 67 5.40 6.48 -5.74
N LEU A 68 5.16 5.87 -6.90
CA LEU A 68 4.66 6.60 -8.08
C LEU A 68 3.29 7.24 -7.83
N VAL A 69 2.39 6.54 -7.15
CA VAL A 69 1.07 7.10 -6.79
C VAL A 69 1.22 8.22 -5.76
N SER A 70 2.05 8.02 -4.73
CA SER A 70 2.32 9.03 -3.71
C SER A 70 2.86 10.33 -4.31
N ALA A 71 3.75 10.25 -5.29
CA ALA A 71 4.33 11.41 -5.95
C ALA A 71 3.35 12.12 -6.92
N GLN A 72 2.42 11.39 -7.52
CA GLN A 72 1.56 11.94 -8.58
C GLN A 72 0.15 12.33 -8.08
N MET A 73 -0.43 11.53 -7.18
CA MET A 73 -1.79 11.74 -6.64
C MET A 73 -1.91 11.03 -5.28
N PRO A 74 -1.38 11.61 -4.19
CA PRO A 74 -1.37 10.97 -2.88
C PRO A 74 -2.76 10.69 -2.30
N GLU A 75 -3.78 11.41 -2.74
CA GLU A 75 -5.19 11.23 -2.35
C GLU A 75 -5.92 10.14 -3.15
N ALA A 76 -5.28 9.54 -4.16
CA ALA A 76 -5.88 8.47 -4.97
C ALA A 76 -6.43 7.34 -4.12
N THR A 77 -7.59 6.80 -4.52
CA THR A 77 -8.30 5.75 -3.78
C THR A 77 -8.62 4.52 -4.59
N GLN A 78 -8.87 4.65 -5.89
CA GLN A 78 -9.19 3.53 -6.77
C GLN A 78 -8.67 3.78 -8.18
N LEU A 79 -7.63 3.07 -8.55
CA LEU A 79 -6.94 3.23 -9.82
C LEU A 79 -7.31 2.13 -10.82
N LYS A 80 -7.70 2.54 -12.02
CA LYS A 80 -7.92 1.64 -13.16
C LYS A 80 -7.48 2.28 -14.46
N GLU A 81 -7.17 1.43 -15.45
CA GLU A 81 -6.98 1.86 -16.83
C GLU A 81 -8.26 2.41 -17.43
N TYR A 82 -8.12 3.27 -18.43
CA TYR A 82 -9.25 3.80 -19.21
C TYR A 82 -10.19 2.69 -19.71
N SER A 83 -9.63 1.62 -20.27
CA SER A 83 -10.40 0.48 -20.80
C SER A 83 -11.21 -0.23 -19.72
N LYS A 84 -10.64 -0.40 -18.50
CA LYS A 84 -11.33 -1.03 -17.36
C LYS A 84 -12.43 -0.14 -16.79
N TRP A 85 -12.21 1.18 -16.75
CA TRP A 85 -13.26 2.13 -16.38
C TRP A 85 -14.43 2.07 -17.38
N LYS A 86 -14.13 2.14 -18.69
CA LYS A 86 -15.13 2.03 -19.76
C LYS A 86 -15.91 0.71 -19.70
N ALA A 87 -15.25 -0.41 -19.47
CA ALA A 87 -15.90 -1.72 -19.30
C ALA A 87 -16.87 -1.75 -18.12
N SER A 88 -16.59 -0.97 -17.07
CA SER A 88 -17.46 -0.79 -15.90
C SER A 88 -18.56 0.28 -16.13
N ARG A 89 -18.72 0.81 -17.37
CA ARG A 89 -19.62 1.92 -17.72
C ARG A 89 -19.34 3.19 -16.92
N VAL A 90 -18.07 3.43 -16.61
CA VAL A 90 -17.57 4.63 -15.95
C VAL A 90 -16.68 5.37 -16.94
N TYR A 91 -16.89 6.68 -17.08
CA TYR A 91 -16.19 7.51 -18.05
C TYR A 91 -15.17 8.38 -17.36
N VAL A 92 -13.94 8.34 -17.86
CA VAL A 92 -12.85 9.21 -17.41
C VAL A 92 -13.09 10.62 -17.96
N ASN A 93 -12.91 11.65 -17.14
CA ASN A 93 -13.09 13.05 -17.50
C ASN A 93 -12.11 13.46 -18.61
N LYS A 94 -12.46 14.47 -19.41
CA LYS A 94 -11.66 14.90 -20.56
C LYS A 94 -10.26 15.37 -20.16
N ASP A 95 -10.17 16.10 -19.03
CA ASP A 95 -8.94 16.70 -18.51
C ASP A 95 -8.40 15.94 -17.30
N ALA A 96 -8.74 14.63 -17.17
CA ALA A 96 -8.35 13.78 -16.06
C ALA A 96 -6.83 13.70 -15.89
N GLN A 97 -6.37 13.82 -14.64
CA GLN A 97 -4.97 13.62 -14.30
C GLN A 97 -4.56 12.17 -14.58
N LYS A 98 -3.47 12.02 -15.33
CA LYS A 98 -2.88 10.73 -15.66
C LYS A 98 -1.89 10.35 -14.55
N ILE A 99 -1.99 9.11 -14.08
CA ILE A 99 -1.04 8.53 -13.14
C ILE A 99 -0.28 7.43 -13.87
N ILE A 100 1.04 7.49 -13.81
CA ILE A 100 1.91 6.48 -14.41
C ILE A 100 2.28 5.46 -13.33
N ILE A 101 2.06 4.18 -13.64
CA ILE A 101 2.50 3.05 -12.83
C ILE A 101 3.35 2.11 -13.67
N LEU A 102 4.06 1.18 -13.04
CA LEU A 102 4.85 0.15 -13.67
C LEU A 102 4.09 -1.18 -13.67
N GLU A 103 3.93 -1.78 -14.84
CA GLU A 103 3.34 -3.11 -15.00
C GLU A 103 4.40 -4.10 -15.43
N PRO A 104 4.48 -5.32 -14.80
CA PRO A 104 5.41 -6.34 -15.23
C PRO A 104 5.12 -6.75 -16.68
N SER A 105 6.18 -6.93 -17.47
CA SER A 105 6.09 -7.25 -18.90
C SER A 105 6.74 -8.60 -19.18
N LYS A 106 7.97 -8.62 -19.62
CA LYS A 106 8.67 -9.86 -20.03
C LYS A 106 9.76 -10.23 -19.04
N GLU A 107 9.88 -11.54 -18.79
CA GLU A 107 11.08 -12.07 -18.17
C GLU A 107 12.26 -11.94 -19.16
N TYR A 108 13.43 -11.62 -18.62
CA TYR A 108 14.70 -11.65 -19.37
C TYR A 108 15.78 -12.27 -18.50
N THR A 109 16.79 -12.84 -19.14
CA THR A 109 17.97 -13.36 -18.44
C THR A 109 19.08 -12.31 -18.48
N ARG A 110 19.64 -12.01 -17.30
CA ARG A 110 20.79 -11.10 -17.18
C ARG A 110 22.07 -11.81 -17.63
N GLU A 111 23.13 -11.05 -17.81
CA GLU A 111 24.45 -11.58 -18.21
C GLU A 111 25.02 -12.57 -17.19
N ASP A 112 24.67 -12.42 -15.91
CA ASP A 112 25.04 -13.34 -14.82
C ASP A 112 24.18 -14.61 -14.75
N GLY A 113 23.25 -14.80 -15.69
CA GLY A 113 22.32 -15.93 -15.75
C GLY A 113 21.09 -15.80 -14.86
N THR A 114 20.97 -14.74 -14.05
CA THR A 114 19.78 -14.51 -13.22
C THR A 114 18.60 -14.01 -14.05
N LYS A 115 17.39 -14.35 -13.63
CA LYS A 115 16.15 -13.85 -14.26
C LYS A 115 15.79 -12.46 -13.73
N GLY A 116 15.37 -11.60 -14.63
CA GLY A 116 14.80 -10.30 -14.33
C GLY A 116 13.41 -10.15 -14.97
N ILE A 117 12.63 -9.24 -14.45
CA ILE A 117 11.35 -8.83 -15.03
C ILE A 117 11.48 -7.41 -15.55
N SER A 118 11.16 -7.22 -16.83
CA SER A 118 11.06 -5.87 -17.40
C SER A 118 9.69 -5.27 -17.03
N TYR A 119 9.64 -3.94 -16.92
CA TYR A 119 8.40 -3.23 -16.61
C TYR A 119 8.08 -2.23 -17.71
N ASN A 120 6.79 -2.09 -18.02
CA ASN A 120 6.28 -1.06 -18.91
C ASN A 120 5.57 0.03 -18.13
N ALA A 121 5.73 1.27 -18.56
CA ALA A 121 4.93 2.38 -18.06
C ALA A 121 3.48 2.25 -18.54
N LYS A 122 2.53 2.40 -17.62
CA LYS A 122 1.10 2.27 -17.84
C LYS A 122 0.36 3.45 -17.24
N VAL A 123 -0.60 3.99 -17.97
CA VAL A 123 -1.44 5.09 -17.50
C VAL A 123 -2.69 4.53 -16.85
N VAL A 124 -2.97 5.02 -15.64
CA VAL A 124 -4.19 4.76 -14.90
C VAL A 124 -4.83 6.07 -14.45
N TYR A 125 -6.10 6.00 -14.05
CA TYR A 125 -6.88 7.14 -13.58
C TYR A 125 -7.57 6.78 -12.27
N ASP A 126 -7.61 7.73 -11.34
CA ASP A 126 -8.35 7.55 -10.10
C ASP A 126 -9.87 7.72 -10.33
N ILE A 127 -10.67 7.14 -9.44
CA ILE A 127 -12.12 7.25 -9.48
C ILE A 127 -12.59 8.70 -9.39
N SER A 128 -11.87 9.57 -8.66
CA SER A 128 -12.17 11.00 -8.53
C SER A 128 -12.15 11.73 -9.86
N GLU A 129 -11.38 11.21 -10.82
CA GLU A 129 -11.22 11.71 -12.19
C GLU A 129 -12.26 11.12 -13.17
N THR A 130 -13.35 10.54 -12.65
CA THR A 130 -14.34 9.84 -13.48
C THR A 130 -15.77 10.31 -13.20
N SER A 131 -16.71 9.88 -14.05
CA SER A 131 -18.15 10.06 -13.85
C SER A 131 -18.70 9.33 -12.60
N ALA A 132 -17.88 8.57 -11.90
CA ALA A 132 -18.23 7.84 -10.69
C ALA A 132 -17.55 8.41 -9.43
N LYS A 133 -17.04 9.65 -9.48
CA LYS A 133 -16.32 10.30 -8.37
C LYS A 133 -17.07 10.27 -7.03
N ASP A 134 -18.40 10.33 -7.08
CA ASP A 134 -19.26 10.32 -5.91
C ASP A 134 -19.64 8.89 -5.46
N ARG A 135 -19.22 7.85 -6.21
CA ARG A 135 -19.48 6.45 -5.91
C ARG A 135 -18.29 5.79 -5.20
N ARG A 136 -17.61 6.51 -4.30
CA ARG A 136 -16.62 5.86 -3.44
C ARG A 136 -17.30 4.71 -2.72
N GLN A 137 -16.74 3.50 -2.82
CA GLN A 137 -17.21 2.38 -2.03
C GLN A 137 -16.93 2.73 -0.57
N GLU A 138 -17.92 3.24 0.14
CA GLU A 138 -17.89 3.27 1.59
C GLU A 138 -17.82 1.81 2.03
N GLN A 139 -16.65 1.40 2.53
CA GLN A 139 -16.59 0.13 3.22
C GLN A 139 -17.51 0.25 4.44
N GLU A 140 -18.38 -0.73 4.64
CA GLU A 140 -19.18 -0.77 5.86
C GLU A 140 -18.24 -0.65 7.07
N PRO A 141 -18.47 0.34 7.96
CA PRO A 141 -17.60 0.53 9.11
C PRO A 141 -17.60 -0.73 9.96
N LYS A 142 -16.43 -1.25 10.27
CA LYS A 142 -16.28 -2.38 11.18
C LYS A 142 -16.28 -1.87 12.61
N SER A 143 -16.89 -2.63 13.52
CA SER A 143 -16.80 -2.33 14.94
C SER A 143 -15.36 -2.54 15.41
N MET A 144 -14.93 -1.76 16.40
CA MET A 144 -13.60 -1.93 16.99
C MET A 144 -13.38 -3.34 17.52
N ARG A 145 -14.43 -3.96 18.07
CA ARG A 145 -14.39 -5.34 18.54
C ARG A 145 -14.11 -6.34 17.43
N GLU A 146 -14.72 -6.18 16.26
CA GLU A 146 -14.43 -7.02 15.08
C GLU A 146 -13.00 -6.83 14.62
N LEU A 147 -12.49 -5.58 14.60
CA LEU A 147 -11.12 -5.28 14.20
C LEU A 147 -10.09 -5.88 15.17
N VAL A 148 -10.32 -5.73 16.49
CA VAL A 148 -9.45 -6.33 17.52
C VAL A 148 -9.45 -7.86 17.39
N SER A 149 -10.62 -8.49 17.25
CA SER A 149 -10.71 -9.94 17.06
C SER A 149 -9.97 -10.40 15.81
N ALA A 150 -10.13 -9.70 14.70
CA ALA A 150 -9.45 -10.02 13.45
C ALA A 150 -7.91 -9.84 13.56
N LEU A 151 -7.46 -8.85 14.31
CA LEU A 151 -6.04 -8.61 14.55
C LEU A 151 -5.42 -9.68 15.46
N ILE A 152 -6.16 -10.14 16.49
CA ILE A 152 -5.76 -11.28 17.32
C ILE A 152 -5.61 -12.54 16.46
N ASP A 153 -6.57 -12.80 15.58
CA ASP A 153 -6.53 -13.95 14.68
C ASP A 153 -5.41 -13.87 13.62
N ALA A 154 -4.97 -12.65 13.29
CA ALA A 154 -3.83 -12.41 12.39
C ALA A 154 -2.47 -12.51 13.09
N SER A 155 -2.43 -12.61 14.41
CA SER A 155 -1.19 -12.76 15.17
C SER A 155 -0.57 -14.14 14.94
N PRO A 156 0.75 -14.24 14.63
CA PRO A 156 1.43 -15.52 14.51
C PRO A 156 1.67 -16.20 15.89
N VAL A 157 1.41 -15.50 16.99
CA VAL A 157 1.64 -15.96 18.36
C VAL A 157 0.41 -15.72 19.25
N PRO A 158 0.27 -16.45 20.37
CA PRO A 158 -0.81 -16.22 21.33
C PRO A 158 -0.81 -14.79 21.88
N CYS A 159 -2.01 -14.23 22.07
CA CYS A 159 -2.22 -12.96 22.77
C CYS A 159 -2.79 -13.26 24.17
N VAL A 160 -2.09 -12.86 25.24
CA VAL A 160 -2.43 -13.21 26.63
C VAL A 160 -2.72 -11.94 27.44
N PRO A 161 -3.95 -11.77 27.96
CA PRO A 161 -4.30 -10.63 28.80
C PRO A 161 -3.70 -10.78 30.21
N VAL A 162 -3.01 -9.71 30.68
CA VAL A 162 -2.39 -9.63 32.00
C VAL A 162 -2.89 -8.43 32.79
N ASP A 163 -2.83 -8.49 34.11
CA ASP A 163 -3.29 -7.40 34.97
C ASP A 163 -2.29 -6.26 35.04
N GLU A 164 -0.99 -6.58 35.05
CA GLU A 164 0.11 -5.61 35.17
C GLU A 164 1.02 -5.69 33.94
N LEU A 165 1.21 -4.55 33.28
CA LEU A 165 2.14 -4.36 32.18
C LEU A 165 2.45 -2.85 32.08
N GLU A 166 3.71 -2.48 31.86
CA GLU A 166 4.08 -1.07 31.68
C GLU A 166 3.50 -0.48 30.38
N LEU A 167 3.57 -1.26 29.32
CA LEU A 167 3.02 -0.90 28.00
C LEU A 167 1.60 -1.44 27.84
N PRO A 168 0.78 -0.86 26.97
CA PRO A 168 -0.54 -1.39 26.61
C PRO A 168 -0.49 -2.81 26.05
N ALA A 169 0.51 -3.12 25.22
CA ALA A 169 0.84 -4.45 24.70
C ALA A 169 2.35 -4.60 24.55
N TYR A 170 2.85 -5.83 24.60
CA TYR A 170 4.27 -6.14 24.47
C TYR A 170 4.47 -7.54 23.89
N TYR A 171 5.23 -7.63 22.80
CA TYR A 171 5.67 -8.91 22.24
C TYR A 171 6.95 -9.38 22.91
N ASP A 172 6.89 -10.55 23.54
CA ASP A 172 8.04 -11.25 24.12
C ASP A 172 8.48 -12.37 23.17
N SER A 173 9.59 -12.17 22.49
CA SER A 173 10.14 -13.15 21.53
C SER A 173 10.63 -14.42 22.21
N SER A 174 11.06 -14.35 23.48
CA SER A 174 11.54 -15.52 24.24
C SER A 174 10.41 -16.47 24.61
N GLN A 175 9.20 -15.93 24.85
CA GLN A 175 7.99 -16.68 25.15
C GLN A 175 7.09 -16.86 23.93
N GLN A 176 7.42 -16.24 22.80
CA GLN A 176 6.60 -16.19 21.60
C GLN A 176 5.15 -15.83 21.92
N THR A 177 4.95 -14.76 22.67
CA THR A 177 3.66 -14.37 23.21
C THR A 177 3.52 -12.85 23.20
N ILE A 178 2.35 -12.35 22.80
CA ILE A 178 1.99 -10.95 22.98
C ILE A 178 1.20 -10.81 24.28
N PHE A 179 1.78 -10.15 25.27
CA PHE A 179 1.07 -9.77 26.49
C PHE A 179 0.29 -8.49 26.29
N VAL A 180 -0.94 -8.45 26.80
CA VAL A 180 -1.86 -7.33 26.63
C VAL A 180 -2.42 -6.91 27.99
N LYS A 181 -2.30 -5.62 28.31
CA LYS A 181 -2.83 -5.08 29.57
C LYS A 181 -4.35 -5.09 29.58
N LYS A 182 -4.96 -5.62 30.65
CA LYS A 182 -6.41 -5.57 30.85
C LYS A 182 -6.92 -4.15 31.12
N GLY A 183 -8.20 -3.89 30.84
CA GLY A 183 -8.86 -2.63 31.14
C GLY A 183 -8.62 -1.51 30.13
N LEU A 184 -7.98 -1.77 29.01
CA LEU A 184 -7.83 -0.82 27.90
C LEU A 184 -9.13 -0.67 27.11
N SER A 185 -9.33 0.51 26.51
CA SER A 185 -10.38 0.65 25.48
C SER A 185 -10.00 -0.18 24.24
N GLU A 186 -11.03 -0.62 23.48
CA GLU A 186 -10.80 -1.40 22.26
C GLU A 186 -9.93 -0.66 21.24
N GLU A 187 -10.00 0.67 21.18
CA GLU A 187 -9.20 1.50 20.29
C GLU A 187 -7.71 1.51 20.70
N VAL A 188 -7.42 1.75 22.00
CA VAL A 188 -6.04 1.69 22.51
C VAL A 188 -5.46 0.30 22.33
N LEU A 189 -6.28 -0.73 22.56
CA LEU A 189 -5.90 -2.12 22.35
C LEU A 189 -5.53 -2.39 20.89
N PHE A 190 -6.38 -1.96 19.93
CA PHE A 190 -6.13 -2.18 18.51
C PHE A 190 -4.84 -1.49 18.05
N VAL A 191 -4.66 -0.20 18.40
CA VAL A 191 -3.47 0.58 18.03
C VAL A 191 -2.19 -0.07 18.56
N SER A 192 -2.18 -0.47 19.84
CA SER A 192 -1.01 -1.05 20.48
C SER A 192 -0.70 -2.46 19.96
N MET A 193 -1.72 -3.29 19.80
CA MET A 193 -1.57 -4.63 19.26
C MET A 193 -1.09 -4.65 17.81
N ALA A 194 -1.51 -3.70 16.98
CA ALA A 194 -1.07 -3.62 15.59
C ALA A 194 0.46 -3.52 15.49
N LYS A 195 1.12 -2.80 16.41
CA LYS A 195 2.57 -2.70 16.47
C LYS A 195 3.22 -4.03 16.91
N GLU A 196 2.69 -4.64 17.97
CA GLU A 196 3.28 -5.87 18.55
C GLU A 196 3.02 -7.09 17.64
N VAL A 197 1.88 -7.18 16.97
CA VAL A 197 1.64 -8.20 15.93
C VAL A 197 2.61 -8.02 14.77
N SER A 198 2.86 -6.77 14.35
CA SER A 198 3.85 -6.50 13.31
C SER A 198 5.25 -6.93 13.73
N ALA A 199 5.67 -6.65 14.97
CA ALA A 199 6.96 -7.07 15.51
C ALA A 199 7.08 -8.61 15.56
N ALA A 200 6.02 -9.31 15.95
CA ALA A 200 5.99 -10.77 15.93
C ALA A 200 6.13 -11.32 14.49
N VAL A 201 5.45 -10.71 13.50
CA VAL A 201 5.60 -11.12 12.09
C VAL A 201 7.02 -10.85 11.58
N TYR A 202 7.67 -9.73 11.98
CA TYR A 202 9.08 -9.46 11.63
C TYR A 202 10.03 -10.50 12.21
N ASP A 203 9.83 -10.89 13.47
CA ASP A 203 10.65 -11.92 14.12
C ASP A 203 10.53 -13.25 13.35
N PHE A 204 9.30 -13.71 13.08
CA PHE A 204 9.07 -14.99 12.39
C PHE A 204 9.55 -15.00 10.94
N LYS A 205 9.36 -13.90 10.22
CA LYS A 205 9.59 -13.85 8.77
C LYS A 205 11.01 -13.44 8.39
N TYR A 206 11.59 -12.54 9.16
CA TYR A 206 12.88 -11.92 8.85
C TYR A 206 13.95 -12.19 9.92
N ASN A 207 13.58 -12.88 11.00
CA ASN A 207 14.45 -13.09 12.18
C ASN A 207 14.97 -11.76 12.75
N GLU A 208 14.09 -10.74 12.73
CA GLU A 208 14.38 -9.43 13.29
C GLU A 208 13.76 -9.31 14.69
N SER A 209 14.58 -8.99 15.68
CA SER A 209 14.09 -8.75 17.03
C SER A 209 13.08 -7.60 17.08
N ARG A 210 12.27 -7.56 18.14
CA ARG A 210 11.30 -6.47 18.38
C ARG A 210 11.96 -5.10 18.31
N ASP A 211 13.14 -4.95 18.91
CA ASP A 211 13.88 -3.68 18.93
C ASP A 211 14.44 -3.31 17.54
N ALA A 212 14.93 -4.30 16.78
CA ALA A 212 15.43 -4.08 15.42
C ALA A 212 14.30 -3.70 14.44
N SER A 213 13.11 -4.21 14.64
CA SER A 213 11.94 -3.92 13.82
C SER A 213 11.04 -2.80 14.37
N ASP A 214 11.42 -2.11 15.45
CA ASP A 214 10.54 -1.19 16.19
C ASP A 214 9.93 -0.10 15.29
N PHE A 215 10.76 0.61 14.53
CA PHE A 215 10.27 1.65 13.64
C PHE A 215 9.45 1.08 12.46
N LYS A 216 9.86 -0.05 11.88
CA LYS A 216 9.11 -0.72 10.82
C LYS A 216 7.75 -1.20 11.31
N SER A 217 7.71 -1.79 12.49
CA SER A 217 6.47 -2.21 13.15
C SER A 217 5.54 -1.04 13.47
N PHE A 218 6.11 0.11 13.87
CA PHE A 218 5.37 1.36 14.04
C PHE A 218 4.76 1.85 12.71
N CYS A 219 5.51 1.78 11.60
CA CYS A 219 5.00 2.15 10.26
C CYS A 219 3.88 1.21 9.80
N VAL A 220 4.03 -0.10 10.00
CA VAL A 220 3.00 -1.09 9.66
C VAL A 220 1.74 -0.85 10.50
N ALA A 221 1.89 -0.62 11.81
CA ALA A 221 0.76 -0.28 12.68
C ALA A 221 0.03 0.98 12.19
N TYR A 222 0.77 2.04 11.81
CA TYR A 222 0.19 3.22 11.20
C TYR A 222 -0.68 2.88 9.97
N MET A 223 -0.14 2.10 9.04
CA MET A 223 -0.86 1.71 7.81
C MET A 223 -2.10 0.87 8.11
N VAL A 224 -2.02 -0.06 9.07
CA VAL A 224 -3.17 -0.86 9.53
C VAL A 224 -4.25 0.04 10.12
N ASN A 225 -3.88 0.94 11.03
CA ASN A 225 -4.84 1.86 11.67
C ASN A 225 -5.49 2.79 10.64
N SER A 226 -4.69 3.41 9.76
CA SER A 226 -5.17 4.31 8.70
C SER A 226 -6.20 3.61 7.79
N ARG A 227 -5.94 2.35 7.43
CA ARG A 227 -6.85 1.58 6.55
C ARG A 227 -8.23 1.37 7.13
N TYR A 228 -8.33 1.18 8.43
CA TYR A 228 -9.61 0.94 9.12
C TYR A 228 -10.22 2.21 9.73
N GLY A 229 -9.64 3.39 9.45
CA GLY A 229 -10.13 4.67 9.95
C GLY A 229 -9.95 4.87 11.46
N VAL A 230 -9.02 4.12 12.07
CA VAL A 230 -8.65 4.28 13.48
C VAL A 230 -7.74 5.50 13.63
N ASP A 231 -7.86 6.20 14.74
CA ASP A 231 -7.11 7.44 14.99
C ASP A 231 -5.59 7.24 14.89
N THR A 232 -4.96 7.99 13.99
CA THR A 232 -3.52 7.95 13.74
C THR A 232 -2.77 9.19 14.24
N ARG A 233 -3.42 10.10 14.97
CA ARG A 233 -2.80 11.35 15.46
C ARG A 233 -1.62 11.10 16.42
N GLY A 234 -1.57 9.95 17.07
CA GLY A 234 -0.47 9.55 17.94
C GLY A 234 0.79 9.08 17.22
N PHE A 235 0.75 8.91 15.89
CA PHE A 235 1.91 8.48 15.12
C PHE A 235 2.72 9.69 14.65
N ASP A 236 3.90 9.87 15.23
CA ASP A 236 4.81 10.97 14.91
C ASP A 236 5.97 10.51 14.02
N PHE A 237 6.03 11.05 12.81
CA PHE A 237 7.08 10.81 11.81
C PHE A 237 8.08 11.98 11.71
N SER A 238 8.07 12.94 12.62
CA SER A 238 8.99 14.08 12.61
C SER A 238 10.46 13.67 12.70
N ARG A 239 10.74 12.45 13.18
CA ARG A 239 12.07 11.88 13.30
C ARG A 239 12.13 10.52 12.65
N LEU A 240 12.77 10.46 11.49
CA LEU A 240 13.07 9.20 10.81
C LEU A 240 14.35 8.56 11.41
N PRO A 241 14.54 7.23 11.27
CA PRO A 241 15.79 6.57 11.60
C PRO A 241 16.98 7.24 10.89
N ARG A 242 18.08 7.44 11.61
CA ARG A 242 19.26 8.13 11.04
C ARG A 242 19.87 7.39 9.87
N GLU A 243 19.82 6.06 9.94
CA GLU A 243 20.30 5.17 8.89
C GLU A 243 19.61 5.40 7.54
N TYR A 244 18.37 5.90 7.52
CA TYR A 244 17.67 6.20 6.26
C TYR A 244 18.38 7.28 5.44
N ALA A 245 18.95 8.28 6.10
CA ALA A 245 19.70 9.35 5.42
C ALA A 245 21.01 8.86 4.77
N GLU A 246 21.50 7.69 5.19
CA GLU A 246 22.75 7.09 4.72
C GLU A 246 22.51 5.95 3.70
N MET A 247 21.26 5.51 3.54
CA MET A 247 20.90 4.45 2.59
C MET A 247 20.92 4.94 1.15
N ASP A 248 21.26 4.04 0.24
CA ASP A 248 20.91 4.23 -1.17
C ASP A 248 19.41 3.92 -1.41
N THR A 249 18.89 4.37 -2.55
CA THR A 249 17.46 4.20 -2.87
C THR A 249 17.07 2.74 -3.01
N GLN A 250 17.99 1.84 -3.34
CA GLN A 250 17.70 0.41 -3.47
C GLN A 250 17.56 -0.25 -2.11
N ALA A 251 18.47 0.05 -1.18
CA ALA A 251 18.39 -0.41 0.21
C ALA A 251 17.11 0.12 0.88
N PHE A 252 16.82 1.41 0.71
CA PHE A 252 15.59 2.02 1.24
C PHE A 252 14.32 1.37 0.68
N LYS A 253 14.24 1.11 -0.63
CA LYS A 253 13.12 0.34 -1.23
C LYS A 253 13.03 -1.08 -0.67
N GLY A 254 14.14 -1.67 -0.27
CA GLY A 254 14.17 -2.96 0.44
C GLY A 254 13.44 -2.88 1.78
N GLU A 255 13.75 -1.86 2.61
CA GLU A 255 13.07 -1.63 3.89
C GLU A 255 11.55 -1.43 3.71
N LEU A 256 11.16 -0.57 2.75
CA LEU A 256 9.74 -0.37 2.39
C LEU A 256 9.08 -1.68 1.92
N GLY A 257 9.85 -2.55 1.26
CA GLY A 257 9.41 -3.87 0.81
C GLY A 257 9.03 -4.77 1.98
N THR A 258 9.86 -4.82 3.03
CA THR A 258 9.55 -5.60 4.23
C THR A 258 8.29 -5.09 4.93
N MET A 259 8.13 -3.76 5.06
CA MET A 259 6.93 -3.14 5.64
C MET A 259 5.66 -3.52 4.85
N ARG A 260 5.71 -3.43 3.51
CA ARG A 260 4.60 -3.83 2.64
C ARG A 260 4.25 -5.31 2.80
N ASP A 261 5.24 -6.17 2.91
CA ASP A 261 5.03 -7.62 3.00
C ASP A 261 4.41 -8.01 4.35
N VAL A 262 4.84 -7.39 5.46
CA VAL A 262 4.24 -7.56 6.79
C VAL A 262 2.81 -7.01 6.82
N LEU A 263 2.59 -5.82 6.27
CA LEU A 263 1.25 -5.24 6.12
C LEU A 263 0.31 -6.17 5.34
N GLY A 264 0.78 -6.68 4.20
CA GLY A 264 -0.01 -7.56 3.34
C GLY A 264 -0.41 -8.87 4.01
N GLU A 265 0.47 -9.44 4.82
CA GLU A 265 0.20 -10.64 5.62
C GLU A 265 -0.86 -10.37 6.68
N ILE A 266 -0.66 -9.36 7.52
CA ILE A 266 -1.63 -8.98 8.57
C ILE A 266 -3.00 -8.67 7.98
N GLN A 267 -3.07 -7.88 6.92
CA GLN A 267 -4.34 -7.52 6.28
C GLN A 267 -5.04 -8.70 5.62
N SER A 268 -4.27 -9.61 5.01
CA SER A 268 -4.82 -10.84 4.43
C SER A 268 -5.46 -11.71 5.49
N ASP A 269 -4.82 -11.87 6.65
CA ASP A 269 -5.31 -12.74 7.70
C ASP A 269 -6.47 -12.09 8.50
N MET A 270 -6.41 -10.79 8.75
CA MET A 270 -7.54 -10.02 9.27
C MET A 270 -8.77 -10.15 8.34
N TYR A 271 -8.58 -10.02 7.03
CA TYR A 271 -9.66 -10.17 6.07
C TYR A 271 -10.29 -11.57 6.12
N LYS A 272 -9.46 -12.63 6.16
CA LYS A 272 -9.93 -14.02 6.28
C LYS A 272 -10.74 -14.24 7.57
N SER A 273 -10.27 -13.69 8.70
CA SER A 273 -10.97 -13.76 9.98
C SER A 273 -12.34 -13.08 9.89
N MET A 274 -12.39 -11.84 9.40
CA MET A 274 -13.64 -11.10 9.25
C MET A 274 -14.63 -11.77 8.31
N GLU A 275 -14.16 -12.40 7.22
CA GLU A 275 -15.04 -13.15 6.29
C GLU A 275 -15.63 -14.41 6.94
N LYS A 276 -14.86 -15.13 7.77
CA LYS A 276 -15.35 -16.31 8.50
C LYS A 276 -16.44 -15.96 9.52
N ASN A 277 -16.33 -14.79 10.13
CA ASN A 277 -17.21 -14.32 11.19
C ASN A 277 -18.46 -13.59 10.67
N LYS A 278 -18.61 -13.42 9.36
CA LYS A 278 -19.84 -12.88 8.77
C LYS A 278 -21.03 -13.81 9.07
N PRO A 279 -22.15 -13.30 9.61
CA PRO A 279 -23.35 -14.10 9.76
C PRO A 279 -23.79 -14.64 8.40
N ALA A 280 -24.13 -15.93 8.34
CA ALA A 280 -24.61 -16.57 7.12
C ALA A 280 -25.82 -15.74 6.61
N LYS A 281 -25.73 -15.18 5.40
CA LYS A 281 -26.86 -14.49 4.76
C LYS A 281 -28.01 -15.50 4.70
N ASN A 282 -29.11 -15.19 5.41
CA ASN A 282 -30.35 -15.95 5.36
C ASN A 282 -30.80 -16.09 3.89
N LYS A 283 -30.74 -17.31 3.35
CA LYS A 283 -31.26 -17.69 2.04
C LYS A 283 -32.79 -17.75 1.97
N GLU A 284 -33.50 -17.05 2.87
CA GLU A 284 -34.98 -17.18 3.02
C GLU A 284 -35.76 -16.00 2.44
N GLN A 285 -35.17 -15.12 1.61
CA GLN A 285 -35.95 -14.02 0.99
C GLN A 285 -36.01 -14.05 -0.54
N GLU A 286 -35.85 -15.24 -1.16
CA GLU A 286 -36.22 -15.48 -2.57
C GLU A 286 -37.05 -16.77 -2.67
N ARG A 287 -38.29 -16.70 -2.22
CA ARG A 287 -39.39 -17.62 -2.64
C ARG A 287 -40.68 -16.85 -2.80
#